data_b25190bd72d4448b7dc9a34bba909c0b
#
_entry.id   b25190bd72d4448b7dc9a34bba909c0b
#
_cell.length_a   1.000
_cell.length_b   1.000
_cell.length_c   1.000
_cell.angle_alpha   90.00
_cell.angle_beta   90.00
_cell.angle_gamma   90.00
#
_symmetry.space_group_name_H-M   'P 1'
#
loop_
_entity.id
_entity.type
_entity.pdbx_description
1 polymer ?
#
loop_
_entity_poly.entity_id
_entity_poly.type
_entity_poly.pdbx_seq_one_letter_code
_entity_poly.pdbx_strand_id
1 'polypeptide(L)'
;MTTTVPMCAVVHFEMPYKDRERAARFYAAAFGWTHQMLGPEMGDYLLVSTAPPGARPPMSPEAALGSINGGLFPFKPDWPMQHPSVVIGVADIRAAMQRVMAAGGEVMGEPMAIPGVGEYVCFVDTEGNRNSMMQPDMAPPARKT
;
A
#
# COMPACT_ATOMS: atom_id res chain seq x y z
N MET A 1 -26.16 -12.23 -17.94
CA MET A 1 -24.90 -11.63 -18.19
C MET A 1 -24.09 -11.52 -16.93
N THR A 2 -22.89 -11.97 -16.95
CA THR A 2 -22.03 -12.00 -15.79
C THR A 2 -21.14 -10.77 -15.77
N THR A 3 -21.12 -10.10 -14.64
CA THR A 3 -20.23 -8.97 -14.47
C THR A 3 -18.86 -9.48 -14.05
N THR A 4 -17.87 -9.13 -14.81
CA THR A 4 -16.50 -9.53 -14.50
C THR A 4 -15.89 -8.55 -13.54
N VAL A 5 -15.34 -9.07 -12.43
CA VAL A 5 -14.61 -8.25 -11.49
C VAL A 5 -13.26 -7.92 -12.11
N PRO A 6 -12.88 -6.64 -12.17
CA PRO A 6 -11.54 -6.32 -12.70
C PRO A 6 -10.47 -6.91 -11.80
N MET A 7 -9.38 -7.31 -12.44
CA MET A 7 -8.26 -7.84 -11.67
C MET A 7 -7.54 -6.67 -11.01
N CYS A 8 -7.43 -6.72 -9.69
CA CYS A 8 -6.87 -5.62 -8.91
C CYS A 8 -5.49 -6.02 -8.44
N ALA A 9 -4.49 -5.25 -8.80
CA ALA A 9 -3.11 -5.60 -8.54
C ALA A 9 -2.68 -5.23 -7.13
N VAL A 10 -1.71 -5.97 -6.59
CA VAL A 10 -1.01 -5.54 -5.39
C VAL A 10 -0.08 -4.42 -5.81
N VAL A 11 -0.25 -3.24 -5.22
CA VAL A 11 0.49 -2.07 -5.65
C VAL A 11 1.46 -1.53 -4.59
N HIS A 12 1.41 -2.06 -3.38
CA HIS A 12 2.16 -1.51 -2.25
C HIS A 12 2.22 -2.56 -1.16
N PHE A 13 3.20 -2.51 -0.29
CA PHE A 13 3.21 -3.35 0.89
C PHE A 13 3.33 -2.46 2.12
N GLU A 14 2.95 -3.00 3.28
CA GLU A 14 3.09 -2.28 4.54
C GLU A 14 3.53 -3.22 5.62
N MET A 15 4.32 -2.72 6.56
CA MET A 15 4.68 -3.47 7.75
C MET A 15 4.98 -2.51 8.89
N PRO A 16 4.88 -2.97 10.12
CA PRO A 16 5.12 -2.08 11.25
C PRO A 16 6.59 -1.90 11.55
N TYR A 17 6.94 -0.74 12.13
CA TYR A 17 8.26 -0.53 12.67
C TYR A 17 8.12 -0.17 14.15
N LYS A 18 9.15 -0.49 14.92
CA LYS A 18 9.23 -0.04 16.30
C LYS A 18 10.26 1.06 16.48
N ASP A 19 11.22 1.12 15.60
CA ASP A 19 12.23 2.17 15.58
C ASP A 19 12.45 2.52 14.13
N ARG A 20 11.97 3.69 13.72
CA ARG A 20 11.93 4.07 12.31
C ARG A 20 13.32 4.15 11.69
N GLU A 21 14.23 4.78 12.39
CA GLU A 21 15.58 4.94 11.84
C GLU A 21 16.31 3.62 11.76
N ARG A 22 16.11 2.78 12.75
CA ARG A 22 16.74 1.46 12.72
C ARG A 22 16.21 0.63 11.57
N ALA A 23 14.88 0.68 11.33
CA ALA A 23 14.29 -0.04 10.20
C ALA A 23 14.83 0.47 8.88
N ALA A 24 14.89 1.80 8.72
CA ALA A 24 15.40 2.39 7.49
C ALA A 24 16.84 1.96 7.23
N ARG A 25 17.66 1.99 8.26
CA ARG A 25 19.07 1.58 8.10
C ARG A 25 19.20 0.10 7.74
N PHE A 26 18.36 -0.72 8.34
CA PHE A 26 18.42 -2.15 8.06
C PHE A 26 18.13 -2.44 6.59
N TYR A 27 17.03 -1.90 6.08
CA TYR A 27 16.64 -2.20 4.71
C TYR A 27 17.56 -1.54 3.69
N ALA A 28 18.13 -0.40 4.03
CA ALA A 28 19.12 0.21 3.15
C ALA A 28 20.41 -0.63 3.11
N ALA A 29 20.87 -1.08 4.26
CA ALA A 29 22.13 -1.82 4.31
C ALA A 29 22.01 -3.22 3.74
N ALA A 30 20.90 -3.88 4.01
CA ALA A 30 20.74 -5.28 3.60
C ALA A 30 20.27 -5.41 2.16
N PHE A 31 19.45 -4.49 1.68
CA PHE A 31 18.80 -4.66 0.38
C PHE A 31 18.88 -3.43 -0.52
N GLY A 32 19.52 -2.37 -0.08
CA GLY A 32 19.71 -1.19 -0.93
C GLY A 32 18.47 -0.34 -1.11
N TRP A 33 17.47 -0.52 -0.28
CA TRP A 33 16.25 0.28 -0.41
C TRP A 33 16.51 1.72 -0.01
N THR A 34 15.88 2.65 -0.72
CA THR A 34 15.90 4.05 -0.33
C THR A 34 14.64 4.38 0.45
N HIS A 35 14.69 5.47 1.20
CA HIS A 35 13.55 5.77 2.05
C HIS A 35 13.32 7.27 2.15
N GLN A 36 12.12 7.62 2.61
CA GLN A 36 11.76 8.98 2.93
C GLN A 36 10.93 8.94 4.20
N MET A 37 11.34 9.71 5.20
CA MET A 37 10.61 9.79 6.45
C MET A 37 9.58 10.90 6.35
N LEU A 38 8.32 10.54 6.45
CA LEU A 38 7.24 11.49 6.36
C LEU A 38 6.93 12.02 7.75
N GLY A 39 6.29 13.18 7.81
CA GLY A 39 6.04 13.84 9.07
C GLY A 39 4.78 13.38 9.78
N PRO A 40 4.45 14.03 10.90
CA PRO A 40 3.29 13.60 11.70
C PRO A 40 1.97 13.69 10.93
N GLU A 41 1.87 14.60 9.97
CA GLU A 41 0.66 14.72 9.17
C GLU A 41 0.41 13.48 8.33
N MET A 42 1.45 12.68 8.09
CA MET A 42 1.33 11.42 7.38
C MET A 42 1.57 10.24 8.31
N GLY A 43 1.34 10.42 9.61
CA GLY A 43 1.44 9.34 10.57
C GLY A 43 2.84 8.85 10.82
N ASP A 44 3.84 9.68 10.61
CA ASP A 44 5.25 9.31 10.77
C ASP A 44 5.62 8.09 9.95
N TYR A 45 5.06 8.00 8.78
CA TYR A 45 5.25 6.87 7.87
C TYR A 45 6.68 6.85 7.33
N LEU A 46 7.21 5.67 7.12
CA LEU A 46 8.50 5.48 6.46
C LEU A 46 8.23 4.94 5.07
N LEU A 47 8.36 5.81 4.09
CA LEU A 47 8.13 5.41 2.70
C LEU A 47 9.40 4.77 2.17
N VAL A 48 9.29 3.63 1.51
CA VAL A 48 10.47 2.94 0.98
C VAL A 48 10.29 2.63 -0.50
N SER A 49 11.41 2.71 -1.21
CA SER A 49 11.47 2.33 -2.62
C SER A 49 12.36 1.11 -2.74
N THR A 50 11.88 0.14 -3.49
CA THR A 50 12.58 -1.13 -3.64
C THR A 50 13.22 -1.27 -5.02
N ALA A 51 13.08 -0.25 -5.88
CA ALA A 51 13.67 -0.26 -7.21
C ALA A 51 14.26 1.10 -7.49
N PRO A 52 15.27 1.20 -8.36
CA PRO A 52 15.88 2.49 -8.64
C PRO A 52 14.86 3.48 -9.17
N PRO A 53 14.97 4.75 -8.77
CA PRO A 53 14.05 5.77 -9.26
C PRO A 53 14.10 5.82 -10.79
N GLY A 54 12.91 5.92 -11.39
CA GLY A 54 12.81 5.98 -12.84
C GLY A 54 12.98 4.65 -13.55
N ALA A 55 13.27 3.58 -12.82
CA ALA A 55 13.41 2.28 -13.44
C ALA A 55 12.05 1.81 -13.96
N ARG A 56 12.08 1.22 -15.16
CA ARG A 56 10.88 0.70 -15.72
C ARG A 56 11.21 -0.48 -16.51
N PRO A 57 10.43 -1.53 -16.41
CA PRO A 57 10.64 -2.67 -17.27
C PRO A 57 10.49 -2.27 -18.73
N PRO A 58 11.27 -2.83 -19.64
CA PRO A 58 12.33 -3.80 -19.37
C PRO A 58 13.71 -3.16 -19.20
N MET A 59 13.76 -1.97 -18.65
CA MET A 59 14.94 -1.15 -18.72
C MET A 59 16.01 -1.53 -17.74
N SER A 60 15.66 -2.22 -16.68
CA SER A 60 16.63 -2.61 -15.68
C SER A 60 16.34 -4.03 -15.22
N PRO A 61 17.32 -4.93 -15.34
CA PRO A 61 17.11 -6.28 -14.81
C PRO A 61 16.90 -6.30 -13.32
N GLU A 62 17.48 -5.33 -12.60
CA GLU A 62 17.31 -5.25 -11.16
C GLU A 62 15.93 -4.77 -10.78
N ALA A 63 15.32 -3.99 -11.64
CA ALA A 63 13.96 -3.53 -11.40
C ALA A 63 13.02 -4.47 -12.11
N ALA A 64 12.85 -5.64 -11.54
CA ALA A 64 12.06 -6.68 -12.17
C ALA A 64 10.64 -6.22 -12.40
N LEU A 65 10.03 -6.78 -13.41
CA LEU A 65 8.62 -6.57 -13.64
C LEU A 65 7.87 -6.96 -12.38
N GLY A 66 6.95 -6.12 -11.97
CA GLY A 66 6.17 -6.41 -10.79
C GLY A 66 6.78 -5.93 -9.49
N SER A 67 7.90 -5.19 -9.56
CA SER A 67 8.44 -4.59 -8.35
C SER A 67 7.44 -3.61 -7.75
N ILE A 68 7.30 -3.64 -6.44
CA ILE A 68 6.43 -2.69 -5.75
C ILE A 68 7.21 -2.00 -4.66
N ASN A 69 6.81 -0.79 -4.37
CA ASN A 69 7.32 -0.04 -3.24
C ASN A 69 6.41 -0.23 -2.05
N GLY A 70 6.77 0.32 -0.92
CA GLY A 70 5.95 0.15 0.25
C GLY A 70 6.28 1.14 1.32
N GLY A 71 5.87 0.81 2.52
CA GLY A 71 6.14 1.67 3.64
C GLY A 71 5.99 0.95 4.96
N LEU A 72 6.50 1.60 5.98
CA LEU A 72 6.40 1.09 7.33
C LEU A 72 5.66 2.12 8.18
N PHE A 73 4.78 1.63 9.03
CA PHE A 73 3.98 2.47 9.91
C PHE A 73 4.38 2.19 11.36
N PRO A 74 4.15 3.16 12.27
CA PRO A 74 4.53 2.93 13.66
C PRO A 74 3.71 1.81 14.28
N PHE A 75 4.38 0.89 14.94
CA PHE A 75 3.69 -0.15 15.69
C PHE A 75 2.94 0.49 16.86
N LYS A 76 1.67 0.15 17.01
CA LYS A 76 0.84 0.69 18.10
C LYS A 76 0.37 -0.47 18.96
N PRO A 77 0.74 -0.51 20.23
CA PRO A 77 0.44 -1.68 21.07
C PRO A 77 -1.02 -2.04 21.15
N ASP A 78 -1.91 -1.05 21.01
CA ASP A 78 -3.33 -1.30 21.17
C ASP A 78 -4.03 -1.74 19.90
N TRP A 79 -3.33 -1.77 18.78
CA TRP A 79 -3.95 -2.13 17.50
C TRP A 79 -3.72 -3.61 17.23
N PRO A 80 -4.75 -4.31 16.74
CA PRO A 80 -4.58 -5.72 16.41
C PRO A 80 -3.94 -5.90 15.04
N MET A 81 -3.39 -7.09 14.82
CA MET A 81 -3.01 -7.56 13.48
C MET A 81 -2.03 -6.63 12.78
N GLN A 82 -0.97 -6.27 13.46
CA GLN A 82 0.08 -5.46 12.86
C GLN A 82 1.21 -6.38 12.41
N HIS A 83 1.25 -6.65 11.13
CA HIS A 83 2.23 -7.55 10.52
C HIS A 83 2.39 -7.11 9.07
N PRO A 84 3.36 -7.67 8.37
CA PRO A 84 3.49 -7.34 6.94
C PRO A 84 2.21 -7.68 6.20
N SER A 85 1.82 -6.77 5.32
CA SER A 85 0.57 -6.90 4.59
C SER A 85 0.72 -6.25 3.23
N VAL A 86 -0.28 -6.42 2.38
CA VAL A 86 -0.25 -5.84 1.04
C VAL A 86 -1.39 -4.84 0.89
N VAL A 87 -1.20 -3.93 -0.05
CA VAL A 87 -2.24 -2.98 -0.44
C VAL A 87 -2.63 -3.28 -1.87
N ILE A 88 -3.91 -3.45 -2.10
CA ILE A 88 -4.47 -3.79 -3.40
C ILE A 88 -5.07 -2.53 -4.00
N GLY A 89 -4.68 -2.20 -5.23
CA GLY A 89 -5.22 -1.04 -5.92
C GLY A 89 -6.58 -1.36 -6.49
N VAL A 90 -7.55 -0.50 -6.24
CA VAL A 90 -8.91 -0.68 -6.74
C VAL A 90 -9.35 0.58 -7.44
N ALA A 91 -10.22 0.43 -8.43
CA ALA A 91 -10.73 1.57 -9.17
C ALA A 91 -11.85 2.29 -8.42
N ASP A 92 -12.61 1.56 -7.62
CA ASP A 92 -13.76 2.09 -6.90
C ASP A 92 -13.77 1.41 -5.53
N ILE A 93 -13.33 2.14 -4.52
CA ILE A 93 -13.13 1.52 -3.22
C ILE A 93 -14.43 1.10 -2.57
N ARG A 94 -15.51 1.85 -2.80
CA ARG A 94 -16.78 1.48 -2.18
C ARG A 94 -17.36 0.23 -2.82
N ALA A 95 -17.21 0.10 -4.14
CA ALA A 95 -17.62 -1.14 -4.80
C ALA A 95 -16.77 -2.31 -4.34
N ALA A 96 -15.47 -2.08 -4.16
CA ALA A 96 -14.58 -3.14 -3.67
C ALA A 96 -14.94 -3.55 -2.24
N MET A 97 -15.31 -2.59 -1.40
CA MET A 97 -15.77 -2.91 -0.04
C MET A 97 -16.97 -3.85 -0.08
N GLN A 98 -17.92 -3.57 -0.98
CA GLN A 98 -19.09 -4.44 -1.12
C GLN A 98 -18.69 -5.84 -1.56
N ARG A 99 -17.75 -5.94 -2.49
CA ARG A 99 -17.30 -7.26 -2.95
C ARG A 99 -16.57 -8.03 -1.86
N VAL A 100 -15.79 -7.33 -1.03
CA VAL A 100 -15.10 -7.98 0.09
C VAL A 100 -16.14 -8.59 1.04
N MET A 101 -17.15 -7.81 1.40
CA MET A 101 -18.17 -8.31 2.31
C MET A 101 -18.97 -9.44 1.70
N ALA A 102 -19.33 -9.30 0.42
CA ALA A 102 -20.09 -10.35 -0.26
C ALA A 102 -19.30 -11.65 -0.38
N ALA A 103 -17.98 -11.55 -0.44
CA ALA A 103 -17.11 -12.73 -0.57
C ALA A 103 -16.72 -13.34 0.76
N GLY A 104 -17.19 -12.78 1.88
CA GLY A 104 -16.95 -13.37 3.20
C GLY A 104 -15.89 -12.67 4.03
N GLY A 105 -15.34 -11.58 3.53
CA GLY A 105 -14.37 -10.81 4.31
C GLY A 105 -15.06 -9.75 5.15
N GLU A 106 -14.24 -8.98 5.83
CA GLU A 106 -14.75 -7.95 6.74
C GLU A 106 -14.02 -6.65 6.45
N VAL A 107 -14.75 -5.56 6.25
CA VAL A 107 -14.14 -4.26 6.03
C VAL A 107 -13.99 -3.55 7.37
N MET A 108 -12.84 -2.95 7.59
CA MET A 108 -12.51 -2.35 8.89
C MET A 108 -12.72 -0.84 8.82
N GLY A 109 -13.98 -0.42 8.90
CA GLY A 109 -14.32 0.99 9.00
C GLY A 109 -14.61 1.63 7.66
N GLU A 110 -14.49 2.93 7.63
CA GLU A 110 -14.75 3.74 6.45
C GLU A 110 -13.46 4.10 5.76
N PRO A 111 -13.49 4.32 4.44
CA PRO A 111 -12.28 4.75 3.76
C PRO A 111 -11.77 6.07 4.31
N MET A 112 -10.46 6.14 4.43
CA MET A 112 -9.78 7.32 4.93
C MET A 112 -9.08 8.00 3.75
N ALA A 113 -9.30 9.31 3.63
CA ALA A 113 -8.63 10.06 2.58
C ALA A 113 -7.19 10.32 2.99
N ILE A 114 -6.27 10.00 2.08
CA ILE A 114 -4.85 10.30 2.26
C ILE A 114 -4.52 11.38 1.24
N PRO A 115 -4.23 12.61 1.70
CA PRO A 115 -4.02 13.71 0.76
C PRO A 115 -2.94 13.39 -0.26
N GLY A 116 -3.27 13.64 -1.52
CA GLY A 116 -2.34 13.41 -2.61
C GLY A 116 -2.14 11.96 -3.01
N VAL A 117 -2.80 11.04 -2.34
CA VAL A 117 -2.62 9.61 -2.58
C VAL A 117 -3.92 8.95 -3.00
N GLY A 118 -4.97 9.08 -2.22
CA GLY A 118 -6.24 8.46 -2.54
C GLY A 118 -7.00 8.08 -1.30
N GLU A 119 -7.91 7.13 -1.43
CA GLU A 119 -8.68 6.62 -0.32
C GLU A 119 -8.22 5.22 0.04
N TYR A 120 -8.24 4.92 1.33
CA TYR A 120 -7.59 3.73 1.87
C TYR A 120 -8.47 3.12 2.94
N VAL A 121 -8.60 1.80 2.94
CA VAL A 121 -9.33 1.10 3.98
C VAL A 121 -8.74 -0.29 4.17
N CYS A 122 -8.73 -0.76 5.39
CA CYS A 122 -8.26 -2.11 5.71
C CYS A 122 -9.41 -3.10 5.66
N PHE A 123 -9.07 -4.34 5.43
CA PHE A 123 -10.05 -5.43 5.47
C PHE A 123 -9.38 -6.70 5.98
N VAL A 124 -10.20 -7.63 6.44
CA VAL A 124 -9.73 -8.95 6.86
C VAL A 124 -10.32 -9.95 5.88
N ASP A 125 -9.48 -10.82 5.35
CA ASP A 125 -9.95 -11.83 4.41
C ASP A 125 -10.58 -13.01 5.16
N THR A 126 -10.98 -14.04 4.42
CA THR A 126 -11.64 -15.18 5.03
C THR A 126 -10.69 -16.02 5.88
N GLU A 127 -9.39 -15.79 5.77
CA GLU A 127 -8.39 -16.59 6.51
C GLU A 127 -7.84 -15.83 7.71
N GLY A 128 -8.38 -14.65 8.02
CA GLY A 128 -7.91 -13.85 9.13
C GLY A 128 -6.75 -12.93 8.84
N ASN A 129 -6.40 -12.77 7.57
CA ASN A 129 -5.31 -11.88 7.21
C ASN A 129 -5.82 -10.45 7.02
N ARG A 130 -5.12 -9.50 7.64
CA ARG A 130 -5.46 -8.10 7.44
C ARG A 130 -4.62 -7.55 6.30
N ASN A 131 -5.28 -7.02 5.31
CA ASN A 131 -4.67 -6.33 4.19
C ASN A 131 -5.41 -5.02 3.98
N SER A 132 -5.07 -4.31 2.92
CA SER A 132 -5.69 -3.02 2.66
C SER A 132 -5.99 -2.87 1.19
N MET A 133 -6.84 -1.92 0.89
CA MET A 133 -7.07 -1.54 -0.50
C MET A 133 -7.05 -0.03 -0.60
N MET A 134 -6.71 0.46 -1.76
CA MET A 134 -6.56 1.87 -2.01
C MET A 134 -7.09 2.22 -3.38
N GLN A 135 -7.89 3.27 -3.43
CA GLN A 135 -8.31 3.87 -4.68
C GLN A 135 -7.44 5.09 -4.89
N PRO A 136 -6.52 5.07 -5.87
CA PRO A 136 -5.66 6.23 -6.10
C PRO A 136 -6.47 7.45 -6.53
N ASP A 137 -5.97 8.63 -6.17
CA ASP A 137 -6.60 9.85 -6.68
C ASP A 137 -6.53 9.83 -8.19
N MET A 138 -7.68 10.12 -8.81
CA MET A 138 -7.74 10.19 -10.25
C MET A 138 -7.38 11.61 -10.67
N ALA A 139 -6.16 11.99 -10.40
CA ALA A 139 -5.71 13.30 -10.81
C ALA A 139 -5.89 13.43 -12.31
N PRO A 140 -6.27 14.59 -12.79
CA PRO A 140 -6.35 14.76 -14.23
C PRO A 140 -5.00 14.52 -14.84
N PRO A 141 -4.97 14.04 -16.06
CA PRO A 141 -3.70 13.86 -16.73
C PRO A 141 -2.93 15.14 -16.69
N ALA A 142 -1.67 15.00 -16.53
CA ALA A 142 -0.85 16.16 -16.53
C ALA A 142 -1.05 16.91 -17.78
N ARG A 143 -1.20 18.12 -17.70
CA ARG A 143 -1.46 18.84 -18.74
C ARG A 143 -0.27 19.15 -19.29
N LYS A 144 -0.09 19.02 -20.20
CA LYS A 144 0.85 19.25 -20.78
C LYS A 144 0.79 20.39 -21.31
N THR A 145 1.07 21.03 -21.25
CA THR A 145 0.87 22.23 -21.83
C THR A 145 1.81 22.53 -22.81
#